data_e9f34327376daf03e6dcde1e5159a04f
#
_entry.id   e9f34327376daf03e6dcde1e5159a04f
#
_cell.length_a   1.000
_cell.length_b   1.000
_cell.length_c   1.000
_cell.angle_alpha   90.00
_cell.angle_beta   90.00
_cell.angle_gamma   90.00
#
_symmetry.space_group_name_H-M   'P 1'
#
loop_
_entity.id
_entity.type
_entity.pdbx_description
1 polymer ?
#
loop_
_entity_poly.entity_id
_entity_poly.type
_entity_poly.pdbx_seq_one_letter_code
_entity_poly.pdbx_strand_id
1 'polypeptide(L)'
;MTIKEIAKLAGTSRGTVDRVLNNRGRVNPELRDRVLEIADRGQYQPNQLARALINSRKPIHIGIVIHSVDNPFFTDVLKGIHDRAKKLKNYGLEIELCQIKGYDPVEQIKAIRQLTESGIDGLAIMPIDVPEIKDALEKLEIPIVTFNTDIDVDRLAFVGCDYYNSGRISGDLARLLLHNGGTAAAVMGNLQVRGHKERYQGFSDCLSEYADLQVLGPFENQDDNVTCYRVVSQFLEERKVDLIYFGAGGLDGGVQAVLESGKDVQIISVDETESVRKLLQDGTIAATVTQQPYMQGDLSVRILYEYLANKKKPKKPMCFTANEVKLRHNI
;
A
#
# COMPACT_ATOMS: atom_id res chain seq x y z
N MET A 1 18.75 6.42 29.08
CA MET A 1 19.60 7.63 29.32
C MET A 1 18.78 8.90 29.09
N THR A 2 19.09 10.02 29.76
CA THR A 2 18.38 11.31 29.63
C THR A 2 19.27 12.35 28.92
N ILE A 3 18.65 13.40 28.36
CA ILE A 3 19.41 14.54 27.76
C ILE A 3 20.41 15.15 28.76
N LYS A 4 20.07 15.16 30.05
CA LYS A 4 20.95 15.67 31.12
C LYS A 4 22.21 14.81 31.29
N GLU A 5 22.05 13.50 31.23
CA GLU A 5 23.18 12.55 31.32
C GLU A 5 24.05 12.60 30.07
N ILE A 6 23.46 12.69 28.88
CA ILE A 6 24.20 12.87 27.61
C ILE A 6 25.00 14.16 27.67
N ALA A 7 24.39 15.26 28.09
CA ALA A 7 25.07 16.56 28.20
C ALA A 7 26.26 16.49 29.16
N LYS A 8 26.14 15.81 30.30
CA LYS A 8 27.21 15.59 31.25
C LYS A 8 28.36 14.77 30.67
N LEU A 9 28.04 13.66 29.97
CA LEU A 9 29.03 12.78 29.35
C LEU A 9 29.71 13.40 28.15
N ALA A 10 29.00 14.22 27.36
CA ALA A 10 29.54 14.93 26.20
C ALA A 10 30.29 16.23 26.56
N GLY A 11 30.28 16.66 27.84
CA GLY A 11 30.87 17.89 28.28
C GLY A 11 30.22 19.15 27.70
N THR A 12 28.88 19.14 27.54
CA THR A 12 28.14 20.23 26.88
C THR A 12 26.83 20.58 27.58
N SER A 13 26.11 21.58 27.07
CA SER A 13 24.82 21.98 27.61
C SER A 13 23.68 21.10 27.12
N ARG A 14 22.57 20.99 27.89
CA ARG A 14 21.33 20.34 27.45
C ARG A 14 20.81 20.93 26.14
N GLY A 15 20.90 22.25 25.96
CA GLY A 15 20.46 22.92 24.73
C GLY A 15 21.33 22.55 23.52
N THR A 16 22.59 22.23 23.72
CA THR A 16 23.48 21.74 22.65
C THR A 16 23.12 20.31 22.28
N VAL A 17 22.91 19.44 23.30
CA VAL A 17 22.44 18.06 23.05
C VAL A 17 21.09 18.05 22.35
N ASP A 18 20.14 18.88 22.75
CA ASP A 18 18.83 19.00 22.09
C ASP A 18 18.98 19.44 20.62
N ARG A 19 19.86 20.43 20.34
CA ARG A 19 20.15 20.83 18.94
C ARG A 19 20.77 19.74 18.12
N VAL A 20 21.68 18.95 18.66
CA VAL A 20 22.29 17.81 17.97
C VAL A 20 21.26 16.73 17.69
N LEU A 21 20.53 16.29 18.71
CA LEU A 21 19.54 15.19 18.60
C LEU A 21 18.35 15.53 17.69
N ASN A 22 18.01 16.82 17.59
CA ASN A 22 16.94 17.31 16.73
C ASN A 22 17.44 17.94 15.42
N ASN A 23 18.75 17.83 15.12
CA ASN A 23 19.39 18.37 13.91
C ASN A 23 19.13 19.90 13.73
N ARG A 24 19.11 20.68 14.81
CA ARG A 24 18.82 22.11 14.81
C ARG A 24 20.09 22.94 15.01
N GLY A 25 20.30 23.93 14.14
CA GLY A 25 21.38 24.90 14.27
C GLY A 25 22.79 24.35 14.00
N ARG A 26 23.80 25.25 14.01
CA ARG A 26 25.20 24.88 13.81
C ARG A 26 25.81 24.42 15.12
N VAL A 27 26.28 23.18 15.18
CA VAL A 27 27.05 22.60 16.27
C VAL A 27 28.36 22.11 15.68
N ASN A 28 29.47 22.25 16.44
CA ASN A 28 30.79 21.76 16.04
C ASN A 28 30.66 20.25 15.67
N PRO A 29 31.18 19.81 14.50
CA PRO A 29 31.07 18.42 14.03
C PRO A 29 31.59 17.40 15.04
N GLU A 30 32.72 17.58 15.66
CA GLU A 30 33.30 16.68 16.64
C GLU A 30 32.41 16.51 17.88
N LEU A 31 31.84 17.63 18.36
CA LEU A 31 30.87 17.58 19.49
C LEU A 31 29.58 16.93 19.09
N ARG A 32 29.12 17.11 17.87
CA ARG A 32 27.93 16.45 17.32
C ARG A 32 28.11 14.94 17.30
N ASP A 33 29.23 14.46 16.74
CA ASP A 33 29.53 13.02 16.64
C ASP A 33 29.65 12.39 18.02
N ARG A 34 30.31 13.04 18.96
CA ARG A 34 30.39 12.61 20.37
C ARG A 34 29.02 12.49 21.03
N VAL A 35 28.15 13.49 20.83
CA VAL A 35 26.78 13.46 21.40
C VAL A 35 25.95 12.31 20.81
N LEU A 36 26.04 12.08 19.48
CA LEU A 36 25.34 10.99 18.80
C LEU A 36 25.85 9.62 19.27
N GLU A 37 27.17 9.44 19.41
CA GLU A 37 27.77 8.20 19.91
C GLU A 37 27.33 7.90 21.36
N ILE A 38 27.32 8.89 22.24
CA ILE A 38 26.86 8.73 23.64
C ILE A 38 25.36 8.40 23.67
N ALA A 39 24.55 9.04 22.82
CA ALA A 39 23.12 8.78 22.74
C ALA A 39 22.83 7.36 22.25
N ASP A 40 23.57 6.88 21.25
CA ASP A 40 23.44 5.53 20.70
C ASP A 40 23.86 4.47 21.71
N ARG A 41 25.05 4.60 22.29
CA ARG A 41 25.53 3.69 23.37
C ARG A 41 24.60 3.64 24.56
N GLY A 42 24.00 4.76 24.91
CA GLY A 42 23.05 4.87 26.02
C GLY A 42 21.62 4.50 25.67
N GLN A 43 21.35 4.02 24.46
CA GLN A 43 20.02 3.72 23.96
C GLN A 43 19.02 4.84 24.28
N TYR A 44 19.44 6.10 24.04
CA TYR A 44 18.59 7.24 24.30
C TYR A 44 17.34 7.19 23.47
N GLN A 45 16.19 7.11 24.12
CA GLN A 45 14.90 7.31 23.48
C GLN A 45 14.34 8.68 23.90
N PRO A 46 13.97 9.52 22.94
CA PRO A 46 13.30 10.79 23.23
C PRO A 46 12.07 10.57 24.09
N ASN A 47 11.91 11.41 25.12
CA ASN A 47 10.75 11.32 26.00
C ASN A 47 9.45 11.57 25.22
N GLN A 48 8.74 10.48 24.93
CA GLN A 48 7.49 10.52 24.14
C GLN A 48 6.41 11.38 24.84
N LEU A 49 6.37 11.39 26.17
CA LEU A 49 5.41 12.21 26.94
C LEU A 49 5.70 13.71 26.82
N ALA A 50 6.98 14.12 26.85
CA ALA A 50 7.36 15.52 26.66
C ALA A 50 7.03 16.00 25.22
N ARG A 51 7.20 15.14 24.23
CA ARG A 51 6.83 15.44 22.84
C ARG A 51 5.31 15.45 22.64
N ALA A 52 4.58 14.52 23.25
CA ALA A 52 3.12 14.55 23.26
C ALA A 52 2.58 15.87 23.81
N LEU A 53 3.21 16.41 24.87
CA LEU A 53 2.83 17.69 25.43
C LEU A 53 3.13 18.88 24.51
N ILE A 54 4.21 18.82 23.73
CA ILE A 54 4.54 19.86 22.74
C ILE A 54 3.57 19.76 21.55
N ASN A 55 3.34 18.58 21.02
CA ASN A 55 2.47 18.33 19.89
C ASN A 55 0.97 18.55 20.25
N SER A 56 0.56 18.35 21.51
CA SER A 56 -0.81 18.72 21.93
C SER A 56 -1.07 20.23 21.90
N ARG A 57 -0.01 21.05 21.95
CA ARG A 57 -0.12 22.53 21.80
C ARG A 57 -0.06 22.99 20.33
N LYS A 58 0.53 22.18 19.44
CA LYS A 58 0.56 22.40 18.01
C LYS A 58 0.35 21.01 17.34
N PRO A 59 -0.91 20.63 17.08
CA PRO A 59 -1.21 19.37 16.44
C PRO A 59 -0.51 19.23 15.09
N ILE A 60 -0.21 18.00 14.72
CA ILE A 60 0.29 17.62 13.40
C ILE A 60 -0.93 17.22 12.57
N HIS A 61 -1.19 17.97 11.50
CA HIS A 61 -2.31 17.73 10.61
C HIS A 61 -1.86 16.94 9.40
N ILE A 62 -2.41 15.73 9.21
CA ILE A 62 -2.15 14.88 8.04
C ILE A 62 -3.40 14.79 7.19
N GLY A 63 -3.28 15.23 5.94
CA GLY A 63 -4.27 14.98 4.91
C GLY A 63 -4.13 13.58 4.35
N ILE A 64 -5.26 12.93 4.07
CA ILE A 64 -5.29 11.60 3.48
C ILE A 64 -6.26 11.61 2.31
N VAL A 65 -5.80 11.18 1.13
CA VAL A 65 -6.64 11.02 -0.07
C VAL A 65 -6.65 9.58 -0.50
N ILE A 66 -7.82 8.98 -0.57
CA ILE A 66 -8.03 7.61 -1.03
C ILE A 66 -9.18 7.59 -2.04
N HIS A 67 -8.96 6.92 -3.18
CA HIS A 67 -10.00 6.70 -4.19
C HIS A 67 -10.53 5.25 -4.16
N SER A 68 -11.54 4.95 -4.97
CA SER A 68 -12.12 3.61 -5.13
C SER A 68 -12.62 2.99 -3.81
N VAL A 69 -13.14 3.82 -2.88
CA VAL A 69 -13.57 3.39 -1.54
C VAL A 69 -14.79 2.46 -1.54
N ASP A 70 -15.46 2.31 -2.66
CA ASP A 70 -16.52 1.33 -2.92
C ASP A 70 -15.99 -0.10 -3.13
N ASN A 71 -14.68 -0.28 -3.38
CA ASN A 71 -14.05 -1.60 -3.39
C ASN A 71 -13.83 -2.11 -1.95
N PRO A 72 -14.34 -3.31 -1.58
CA PRO A 72 -14.21 -3.90 -0.24
C PRO A 72 -12.78 -4.02 0.28
N PHE A 73 -11.79 -4.13 -0.61
CA PHE A 73 -10.36 -4.14 -0.26
C PHE A 73 -9.97 -2.94 0.62
N PHE A 74 -10.51 -1.74 0.35
CA PHE A 74 -10.16 -0.53 1.07
C PHE A 74 -10.75 -0.42 2.47
N THR A 75 -11.67 -1.31 2.86
CA THR A 75 -12.20 -1.36 4.24
C THR A 75 -11.08 -1.57 5.26
N ASP A 76 -10.16 -2.50 4.99
CA ASP A 76 -9.03 -2.77 5.88
C ASP A 76 -7.94 -1.69 5.81
N VAL A 77 -7.72 -1.06 4.65
CA VAL A 77 -6.84 0.12 4.55
C VAL A 77 -7.35 1.25 5.43
N LEU A 78 -8.64 1.58 5.33
CA LEU A 78 -9.29 2.61 6.15
C LEU A 78 -9.21 2.27 7.65
N LYS A 79 -9.43 1.00 8.01
CA LYS A 79 -9.26 0.54 9.38
C LYS A 79 -7.84 0.76 9.89
N GLY A 80 -6.81 0.45 9.10
CA GLY A 80 -5.41 0.71 9.44
C GLY A 80 -5.13 2.20 9.68
N ILE A 81 -5.65 3.07 8.81
CA ILE A 81 -5.58 4.53 8.95
C ILE A 81 -6.23 4.99 10.27
N HIS A 82 -7.48 4.60 10.52
CA HIS A 82 -8.23 5.01 11.70
C HIS A 82 -7.60 4.50 13.01
N ASP A 83 -7.15 3.26 13.05
CA ASP A 83 -6.52 2.68 14.23
C ASP A 83 -5.19 3.37 14.53
N ARG A 84 -4.40 3.72 13.51
CA ARG A 84 -3.18 4.50 13.71
C ARG A 84 -3.48 5.91 14.18
N ALA A 85 -4.44 6.58 13.59
CA ALA A 85 -4.86 7.91 14.00
C ALA A 85 -5.33 7.91 15.47
N LYS A 86 -6.15 6.94 15.87
CA LYS A 86 -6.61 6.77 17.24
C LYS A 86 -5.44 6.58 18.22
N LYS A 87 -4.45 5.73 17.88
CA LYS A 87 -3.25 5.50 18.70
C LYS A 87 -2.40 6.77 18.86
N LEU A 88 -2.36 7.62 17.84
CA LEU A 88 -1.53 8.83 17.83
C LEU A 88 -2.27 10.10 18.27
N LYS A 89 -3.58 10.04 18.48
CA LYS A 89 -4.41 11.19 18.91
C LYS A 89 -3.86 11.89 20.16
N ASN A 90 -3.49 11.12 21.18
CA ASN A 90 -2.91 11.66 22.41
C ASN A 90 -1.48 12.19 22.24
N TYR A 91 -0.87 11.96 21.08
CA TYR A 91 0.44 12.48 20.70
C TYR A 91 0.32 13.67 19.73
N GLY A 92 -0.89 14.24 19.61
CA GLY A 92 -1.16 15.44 18.82
C GLY A 92 -1.28 15.18 17.31
N LEU A 93 -1.70 13.98 16.89
CA LEU A 93 -2.07 13.74 15.49
C LEU A 93 -3.56 14.09 15.27
N GLU A 94 -3.81 14.85 14.22
CA GLU A 94 -5.11 15.06 13.63
C GLU A 94 -5.06 14.62 12.16
N ILE A 95 -6.11 13.97 11.66
CA ILE A 95 -6.22 13.55 10.27
C ILE A 95 -7.44 14.17 9.61
N GLU A 96 -7.30 14.56 8.36
CA GLU A 96 -8.40 14.93 7.47
C GLU A 96 -8.42 13.96 6.29
N LEU A 97 -9.53 13.19 6.14
CA LEU A 97 -9.67 12.10 5.19
C LEU A 97 -10.65 12.46 4.09
N CYS A 98 -10.15 12.51 2.85
CA CYS A 98 -10.95 12.64 1.64
C CYS A 98 -11.11 11.29 0.96
N GLN A 99 -12.35 10.82 0.81
CA GLN A 99 -12.71 9.55 0.20
C GLN A 99 -13.41 9.80 -1.14
N ILE A 100 -12.91 9.21 -2.20
CA ILE A 100 -13.39 9.37 -3.58
C ILE A 100 -13.89 8.03 -4.09
N LYS A 101 -15.04 8.01 -4.76
CA LYS A 101 -15.55 6.81 -5.44
C LYS A 101 -14.92 6.69 -6.83
N GLY A 102 -14.54 5.47 -7.21
CA GLY A 102 -13.95 5.19 -8.51
C GLY A 102 -12.65 5.95 -8.80
N TYR A 103 -12.32 6.08 -10.06
CA TYR A 103 -11.11 6.74 -10.60
C TYR A 103 -11.47 8.09 -11.20
N ASP A 104 -11.46 9.16 -10.41
CA ASP A 104 -11.76 10.52 -10.88
C ASP A 104 -10.59 11.48 -10.54
N PRO A 105 -9.70 11.78 -11.51
CA PRO A 105 -8.59 12.69 -11.31
C PRO A 105 -9.02 14.11 -10.93
N VAL A 106 -10.19 14.57 -11.42
CA VAL A 106 -10.69 15.92 -11.12
C VAL A 106 -11.09 16.02 -9.64
N GLU A 107 -11.81 15.02 -9.14
CA GLU A 107 -12.16 14.98 -7.72
C GLU A 107 -10.91 14.79 -6.85
N GLN A 108 -9.90 14.02 -7.31
CA GLN A 108 -8.64 13.87 -6.58
C GLN A 108 -7.86 15.20 -6.49
N ILE A 109 -7.80 15.99 -7.56
CA ILE A 109 -7.17 17.32 -7.56
C ILE A 109 -7.92 18.27 -6.62
N LYS A 110 -9.23 18.23 -6.60
CA LYS A 110 -10.04 19.02 -5.64
C LYS A 110 -9.72 18.65 -4.19
N ALA A 111 -9.64 17.36 -3.88
CA ALA A 111 -9.29 16.86 -2.56
C ALA A 111 -7.88 17.30 -2.13
N ILE A 112 -6.88 17.18 -3.02
CA ILE A 112 -5.52 17.67 -2.76
C ILE A 112 -5.53 19.16 -2.44
N ARG A 113 -6.23 19.97 -3.24
CA ARG A 113 -6.33 21.41 -3.05
C ARG A 113 -7.03 21.76 -1.74
N GLN A 114 -8.18 21.17 -1.45
CA GLN A 114 -8.93 21.37 -0.22
C GLN A 114 -8.06 21.11 1.02
N LEU A 115 -7.37 19.97 1.06
CA LEU A 115 -6.48 19.60 2.16
C LEU A 115 -5.28 20.56 2.29
N THR A 116 -4.72 21.02 1.17
CA THR A 116 -3.63 21.99 1.20
C THR A 116 -4.08 23.34 1.74
N GLU A 117 -5.27 23.80 1.35
CA GLU A 117 -5.89 25.04 1.83
C GLU A 117 -6.29 24.97 3.33
N SER A 118 -6.62 23.77 3.85
CA SER A 118 -6.86 23.57 5.29
C SER A 118 -5.58 23.61 6.13
N GLY A 119 -4.40 23.63 5.49
CA GLY A 119 -3.12 23.80 6.16
C GLY A 119 -2.54 22.51 6.76
N ILE A 120 -2.67 21.39 6.04
CA ILE A 120 -2.04 20.12 6.45
C ILE A 120 -0.51 20.24 6.46
N ASP A 121 0.14 19.52 7.39
CA ASP A 121 1.60 19.46 7.51
C ASP A 121 2.21 18.38 6.60
N GLY A 122 1.41 17.44 6.08
CA GLY A 122 1.84 16.38 5.17
C GLY A 122 0.67 15.62 4.56
N LEU A 123 0.90 14.95 3.44
CA LEU A 123 -0.10 14.26 2.64
C LEU A 123 0.20 12.77 2.51
N ALA A 124 -0.73 11.90 2.92
CA ALA A 124 -0.76 10.49 2.53
C ALA A 124 -1.77 10.32 1.40
N ILE A 125 -1.36 9.79 0.26
CA ILE A 125 -2.22 9.72 -0.92
C ILE A 125 -2.09 8.38 -1.63
N MET A 126 -3.22 7.84 -2.07
CA MET A 126 -3.31 6.80 -3.08
C MET A 126 -3.51 7.51 -4.43
N PRO A 127 -2.43 7.75 -5.20
CA PRO A 127 -2.53 8.59 -6.39
C PRO A 127 -3.13 7.84 -7.57
N ILE A 128 -3.90 8.55 -8.39
CA ILE A 128 -4.22 8.14 -9.75
C ILE A 128 -3.01 8.51 -10.62
N ASP A 129 -2.43 7.55 -11.34
CA ASP A 129 -1.21 7.75 -12.14
C ASP A 129 -1.53 8.43 -13.48
N VAL A 130 -1.78 9.74 -13.41
CA VAL A 130 -2.00 10.63 -14.57
C VAL A 130 -1.17 11.92 -14.42
N PRO A 131 -0.79 12.57 -15.54
CA PRO A 131 0.05 13.77 -15.52
C PRO A 131 -0.51 14.88 -14.63
N GLU A 132 -1.82 15.09 -14.62
CA GLU A 132 -2.47 16.16 -13.88
C GLU A 132 -2.33 15.98 -12.35
N ILE A 133 -2.34 14.73 -11.86
CA ILE A 133 -2.11 14.41 -10.45
C ILE A 133 -0.62 14.59 -10.12
N LYS A 134 0.28 14.13 -11.01
CA LYS A 134 1.71 14.36 -10.87
C LYS A 134 2.01 15.86 -10.71
N ASP A 135 1.51 16.68 -11.63
CA ASP A 135 1.67 18.14 -11.61
C ASP A 135 1.11 18.80 -10.34
N ALA A 136 0.01 18.26 -9.80
CA ALA A 136 -0.57 18.76 -8.57
C ALA A 136 0.29 18.42 -7.35
N LEU A 137 0.86 17.22 -7.29
CA LEU A 137 1.72 16.77 -6.19
C LEU A 137 3.09 17.44 -6.20
N GLU A 138 3.70 17.66 -7.38
CA GLU A 138 5.00 18.32 -7.51
C GLU A 138 5.01 19.78 -7.05
N LYS A 139 3.84 20.43 -6.99
CA LYS A 139 3.68 21.81 -6.48
C LYS A 139 3.61 21.90 -4.96
N LEU A 140 3.52 20.75 -4.27
CA LEU A 140 3.40 20.74 -2.81
C LEU A 140 4.78 20.85 -2.14
N GLU A 141 4.90 21.74 -1.18
CA GLU A 141 6.12 21.89 -0.36
C GLU A 141 6.08 21.05 0.92
N ILE A 142 5.06 20.19 1.08
CA ILE A 142 4.88 19.31 2.24
C ILE A 142 5.33 17.88 1.93
N PRO A 143 5.75 17.10 2.93
CA PRO A 143 6.11 15.69 2.72
C PRO A 143 4.92 14.87 2.26
N ILE A 144 5.17 14.01 1.26
CA ILE A 144 4.18 13.10 0.67
C ILE A 144 4.57 11.66 0.98
N VAL A 145 3.59 10.84 1.34
CA VAL A 145 3.67 9.39 1.35
C VAL A 145 2.62 8.86 0.38
N THR A 146 3.04 8.12 -0.62
CA THR A 146 2.11 7.38 -1.48
C THR A 146 1.82 6.02 -0.89
N PHE A 147 0.61 5.50 -1.08
CA PHE A 147 0.27 4.17 -0.61
C PHE A 147 -0.66 3.45 -1.58
N ASN A 148 -0.66 2.11 -1.55
CA ASN A 148 -1.33 1.19 -2.46
C ASN A 148 -0.88 1.37 -3.93
N THR A 149 -1.14 2.49 -4.55
CA THR A 149 -0.61 2.87 -5.87
C THR A 149 0.49 3.92 -5.72
N ASP A 150 1.38 3.98 -6.69
CA ASP A 150 2.52 4.88 -6.71
C ASP A 150 2.53 5.73 -7.98
N ILE A 151 3.16 6.90 -7.89
CA ILE A 151 3.37 7.84 -8.98
C ILE A 151 4.79 8.42 -8.89
N ASP A 152 5.36 8.78 -10.03
CA ASP A 152 6.74 9.29 -10.11
C ASP A 152 6.82 10.77 -9.70
N VAL A 153 6.89 11.00 -8.37
CA VAL A 153 7.08 12.32 -7.73
C VAL A 153 8.09 12.22 -6.59
N ASP A 154 8.65 13.35 -6.17
CA ASP A 154 9.44 13.38 -4.93
C ASP A 154 8.52 13.09 -3.74
N ARG A 155 8.80 12.00 -3.04
CA ARG A 155 8.04 11.53 -1.90
C ARG A 155 8.93 10.94 -0.81
N LEU A 156 8.44 11.00 0.40
CA LEU A 156 9.12 10.44 1.57
C LEU A 156 9.20 8.91 1.50
N ALA A 157 8.09 8.27 1.09
CA ALA A 157 8.00 6.83 0.89
C ALA A 157 6.79 6.44 0.03
N PHE A 158 6.89 5.26 -0.59
CA PHE A 158 5.76 4.45 -1.04
C PHE A 158 5.49 3.34 -0.05
N VAL A 159 4.22 3.08 0.26
CA VAL A 159 3.74 1.96 1.10
C VAL A 159 2.74 1.13 0.32
N GLY A 160 3.10 -0.07 -0.07
CA GLY A 160 2.23 -0.95 -0.85
C GLY A 160 2.84 -2.32 -1.04
N CYS A 161 2.26 -3.17 -1.86
CA CYS A 161 2.89 -4.44 -2.18
C CYS A 161 3.84 -4.31 -3.39
N ASP A 162 4.74 -5.27 -3.53
CA ASP A 162 5.46 -5.50 -4.78
C ASP A 162 4.52 -6.23 -5.74
N TYR A 163 3.88 -5.45 -6.64
CA TYR A 163 2.87 -5.97 -7.55
C TYR A 163 3.46 -6.95 -8.58
N TYR A 164 4.66 -6.69 -9.08
CA TYR A 164 5.34 -7.61 -9.99
C TYR A 164 5.60 -8.95 -9.30
N ASN A 165 6.15 -8.93 -8.08
CA ASN A 165 6.38 -10.15 -7.31
C ASN A 165 5.06 -10.84 -6.91
N SER A 166 3.98 -10.10 -6.61
CA SER A 166 2.64 -10.67 -6.40
C SER A 166 2.17 -11.47 -7.62
N GLY A 167 2.40 -10.92 -8.82
CA GLY A 167 2.12 -11.63 -10.07
C GLY A 167 2.96 -12.89 -10.25
N ARG A 168 4.25 -12.84 -9.95
CA ARG A 168 5.14 -14.01 -10.01
C ARG A 168 4.70 -15.12 -9.06
N ILE A 169 4.35 -14.78 -7.81
CA ILE A 169 3.80 -15.75 -6.85
C ILE A 169 2.51 -16.39 -7.37
N SER A 170 1.63 -15.59 -8.00
CA SER A 170 0.42 -16.13 -8.65
C SER A 170 0.74 -17.04 -9.84
N GLY A 171 1.82 -16.74 -10.58
CA GLY A 171 2.36 -17.61 -11.63
C GLY A 171 2.88 -18.95 -11.09
N ASP A 172 3.63 -18.92 -9.98
CA ASP A 172 4.09 -20.14 -9.30
C ASP A 172 2.90 -21.01 -8.84
N LEU A 173 1.84 -20.39 -8.29
CA LEU A 173 0.61 -21.11 -7.91
C LEU A 173 -0.09 -21.72 -9.14
N ALA A 174 -0.19 -20.96 -10.24
CA ALA A 174 -0.75 -21.48 -11.49
C ALA A 174 0.06 -22.66 -12.03
N ARG A 175 1.40 -22.59 -11.99
CA ARG A 175 2.28 -23.70 -12.37
C ARG A 175 2.07 -24.97 -11.52
N LEU A 176 1.89 -24.80 -10.21
CA LEU A 176 1.60 -25.92 -9.31
C LEU A 176 0.27 -26.59 -9.61
N LEU A 177 -0.77 -25.81 -9.97
CA LEU A 177 -2.10 -26.32 -10.31
C LEU A 177 -2.12 -26.93 -11.72
N LEU A 178 -1.37 -26.37 -12.67
CA LEU A 178 -1.27 -26.82 -14.07
C LEU A 178 -0.02 -27.68 -14.29
N HIS A 179 0.25 -28.63 -13.39
CA HIS A 179 1.47 -29.45 -13.41
C HIS A 179 1.69 -30.28 -14.68
N ASN A 180 0.62 -30.54 -15.45
CA ASN A 180 0.65 -31.25 -16.74
C ASN A 180 0.59 -30.29 -17.96
N GLY A 181 0.86 -29.00 -17.75
CA GLY A 181 0.66 -27.98 -18.76
C GLY A 181 -0.80 -27.51 -18.85
N GLY A 182 -1.05 -26.50 -19.68
CA GLY A 182 -2.39 -25.97 -19.89
C GLY A 182 -2.43 -24.48 -20.20
N THR A 183 -3.65 -23.95 -20.17
CA THR A 183 -3.95 -22.55 -20.53
C THR A 183 -4.47 -21.79 -19.32
N ALA A 184 -3.77 -20.74 -18.91
CA ALA A 184 -4.16 -19.82 -17.86
C ALA A 184 -4.68 -18.51 -18.47
N ALA A 185 -5.89 -18.09 -18.12
CA ALA A 185 -6.43 -16.77 -18.48
C ALA A 185 -6.19 -15.77 -17.34
N ALA A 186 -5.67 -14.60 -17.67
CA ALA A 186 -5.46 -13.52 -16.71
C ALA A 186 -6.53 -12.44 -16.86
N VAL A 187 -7.30 -12.20 -15.79
CA VAL A 187 -8.34 -11.17 -15.71
C VAL A 187 -7.86 -10.06 -14.76
N MET A 188 -7.74 -8.83 -15.29
CA MET A 188 -7.25 -7.66 -14.58
C MET A 188 -8.32 -6.58 -14.51
N GLY A 189 -8.20 -5.63 -13.59
CA GLY A 189 -9.11 -4.49 -13.52
C GLY A 189 -8.94 -3.55 -14.71
N ASN A 190 -7.98 -2.66 -14.63
CA ASN A 190 -7.64 -1.71 -15.69
C ASN A 190 -6.11 -1.60 -15.80
N LEU A 191 -5.56 -1.80 -17.00
CA LEU A 191 -4.12 -1.79 -17.24
C LEU A 191 -3.49 -0.38 -17.24
N GLN A 192 -4.29 0.67 -17.18
CA GLN A 192 -3.80 2.01 -16.87
C GLN A 192 -3.40 2.14 -15.39
N VAL A 193 -3.91 1.24 -14.52
CA VAL A 193 -3.47 1.15 -13.14
C VAL A 193 -2.15 0.39 -13.09
N ARG A 194 -1.09 1.08 -12.67
CA ARG A 194 0.27 0.55 -12.62
C ARG A 194 0.36 -0.79 -11.91
N GLY A 195 -0.30 -0.94 -10.75
CA GLY A 195 -0.30 -2.18 -9.99
C GLY A 195 -0.91 -3.37 -10.75
N HIS A 196 -2.00 -3.16 -11.50
CA HIS A 196 -2.61 -4.21 -12.34
C HIS A 196 -1.68 -4.63 -13.48
N LYS A 197 -1.04 -3.65 -14.14
CA LYS A 197 -0.08 -3.91 -15.21
C LYS A 197 1.15 -4.68 -14.72
N GLU A 198 1.76 -4.25 -13.60
CA GLU A 198 2.92 -4.91 -13.01
C GLU A 198 2.59 -6.33 -12.56
N ARG A 199 1.41 -6.54 -11.97
CA ARG A 199 0.93 -7.87 -11.53
C ARG A 199 0.71 -8.81 -12.72
N TYR A 200 0.07 -8.34 -13.78
CA TYR A 200 -0.06 -9.10 -15.02
C TYR A 200 1.32 -9.46 -15.61
N GLN A 201 2.23 -8.50 -15.68
CA GLN A 201 3.58 -8.74 -16.20
C GLN A 201 4.30 -9.81 -15.40
N GLY A 202 4.28 -9.74 -14.06
CA GLY A 202 4.90 -10.75 -13.21
C GLY A 202 4.30 -12.15 -13.40
N PHE A 203 2.98 -12.25 -13.54
CA PHE A 203 2.28 -13.52 -13.84
C PHE A 203 2.67 -14.08 -15.19
N SER A 204 2.64 -13.26 -16.23
CA SER A 204 2.97 -13.66 -17.60
C SER A 204 4.45 -14.06 -17.73
N ASP A 205 5.37 -13.29 -17.13
CA ASP A 205 6.80 -13.59 -17.17
C ASP A 205 7.11 -14.91 -16.45
N CYS A 206 6.46 -15.17 -15.30
CA CYS A 206 6.61 -16.42 -14.57
C CYS A 206 6.20 -17.63 -15.43
N LEU A 207 5.03 -17.59 -16.05
CA LEU A 207 4.52 -18.70 -16.84
C LEU A 207 5.24 -18.85 -18.19
N SER A 208 5.81 -17.80 -18.75
CA SER A 208 6.61 -17.86 -19.98
C SER A 208 7.89 -18.68 -19.86
N GLU A 209 8.35 -18.97 -18.63
CA GLU A 209 9.47 -19.84 -18.34
C GLU A 209 9.16 -21.34 -18.65
N TYR A 210 7.87 -21.69 -18.88
CA TYR A 210 7.39 -23.05 -19.08
C TYR A 210 6.74 -23.20 -20.46
N ALA A 211 7.34 -24.01 -21.32
CA ALA A 211 6.90 -24.20 -22.71
C ALA A 211 5.54 -24.92 -22.84
N ASP A 212 5.09 -25.62 -21.81
CA ASP A 212 3.83 -26.34 -21.72
C ASP A 212 2.66 -25.50 -21.19
N LEU A 213 2.91 -24.23 -20.83
CA LEU A 213 1.91 -23.29 -20.33
C LEU A 213 1.65 -22.16 -21.32
N GLN A 214 0.39 -21.81 -21.47
CA GLN A 214 -0.05 -20.66 -22.28
C GLN A 214 -0.78 -19.65 -21.40
N VAL A 215 -0.46 -18.35 -21.58
CA VAL A 215 -1.19 -17.26 -20.93
C VAL A 215 -2.09 -16.59 -21.97
N LEU A 216 -3.38 -16.46 -21.65
CA LEU A 216 -4.36 -15.68 -22.40
C LEU A 216 -4.65 -14.37 -21.67
N GLY A 217 -4.86 -13.32 -22.42
CA GLY A 217 -5.18 -12.01 -21.85
C GLY A 217 -4.01 -11.02 -22.00
N PRO A 218 -3.97 -9.94 -21.23
CA PRO A 218 -4.89 -9.65 -20.12
C PRO A 218 -6.31 -9.30 -20.60
N PHE A 219 -7.31 -9.78 -19.88
CA PHE A 219 -8.70 -9.40 -20.05
C PHE A 219 -9.07 -8.36 -19.00
N GLU A 220 -9.58 -7.21 -19.41
CA GLU A 220 -9.93 -6.11 -18.48
C GLU A 220 -11.40 -6.18 -18.08
N ASN A 221 -11.64 -6.14 -16.74
CA ASN A 221 -12.99 -6.19 -16.16
C ASN A 221 -13.41 -4.89 -15.45
N GLN A 222 -12.54 -3.86 -15.42
CA GLN A 222 -12.76 -2.57 -14.78
C GLN A 222 -13.11 -2.66 -13.28
N ASP A 223 -12.65 -3.69 -12.57
CA ASP A 223 -13.00 -4.02 -11.17
C ASP A 223 -14.52 -4.19 -10.93
N ASP A 224 -15.29 -4.45 -11.99
CA ASP A 224 -16.75 -4.54 -11.99
C ASP A 224 -17.24 -5.98 -12.19
N ASN A 225 -18.17 -6.43 -11.34
CA ASN A 225 -18.69 -7.80 -11.36
C ASN A 225 -19.46 -8.12 -12.65
N VAL A 226 -20.25 -7.18 -13.17
CA VAL A 226 -21.06 -7.40 -14.39
C VAL A 226 -20.16 -7.52 -15.60
N THR A 227 -19.17 -6.64 -15.70
CA THR A 227 -18.16 -6.67 -16.76
C THR A 227 -17.33 -7.94 -16.69
N CYS A 228 -16.92 -8.35 -15.49
CA CYS A 228 -16.15 -9.57 -15.26
C CYS A 228 -16.94 -10.82 -15.70
N TYR A 229 -18.20 -10.93 -15.29
CA TYR A 229 -19.09 -12.01 -15.72
C TYR A 229 -19.14 -12.13 -17.26
N ARG A 230 -19.38 -11.01 -17.95
CA ARG A 230 -19.48 -10.99 -19.42
C ARG A 230 -18.17 -11.41 -20.07
N VAL A 231 -17.06 -10.87 -19.64
CA VAL A 231 -15.72 -11.15 -20.20
C VAL A 231 -15.34 -12.61 -19.99
N VAL A 232 -15.59 -13.16 -18.80
CA VAL A 232 -15.28 -14.56 -18.47
C VAL A 232 -16.18 -15.51 -19.26
N SER A 233 -17.50 -15.25 -19.33
CA SER A 233 -18.43 -16.07 -20.11
C SER A 233 -18.00 -16.14 -21.57
N GLN A 234 -17.66 -14.98 -22.18
CA GLN A 234 -17.26 -14.90 -23.57
C GLN A 234 -16.01 -15.75 -23.86
N PHE A 235 -14.91 -15.57 -23.11
CA PHE A 235 -13.70 -16.33 -23.43
C PHE A 235 -13.80 -17.80 -23.08
N LEU A 236 -14.64 -18.18 -22.10
CA LEU A 236 -14.91 -19.58 -21.80
C LEU A 236 -15.69 -20.28 -22.91
N GLU A 237 -16.59 -19.59 -23.62
CA GLU A 237 -17.28 -20.14 -24.81
C GLU A 237 -16.31 -20.37 -25.97
N GLU A 238 -15.41 -19.41 -26.22
CA GLU A 238 -14.55 -19.38 -27.39
C GLU A 238 -13.28 -20.24 -27.24
N ARG A 239 -12.84 -20.52 -26.02
CA ARG A 239 -11.51 -21.09 -25.74
C ARG A 239 -11.54 -22.16 -24.66
N LYS A 240 -10.55 -23.05 -24.71
CA LYS A 240 -10.25 -23.93 -23.58
C LYS A 240 -9.38 -23.16 -22.60
N VAL A 241 -9.82 -23.07 -21.36
CA VAL A 241 -9.10 -22.46 -20.23
C VAL A 241 -9.09 -23.46 -19.09
N ASP A 242 -7.93 -23.73 -18.54
CA ASP A 242 -7.73 -24.70 -17.47
C ASP A 242 -7.59 -24.00 -16.10
N LEU A 243 -7.17 -22.71 -16.10
CA LEU A 243 -7.06 -21.87 -14.91
C LEU A 243 -7.41 -20.42 -15.22
N ILE A 244 -8.08 -19.74 -14.29
CA ILE A 244 -8.26 -18.27 -14.34
C ILE A 244 -7.57 -17.63 -13.15
N TYR A 245 -6.74 -16.63 -13.44
CA TYR A 245 -6.15 -15.73 -12.48
C TYR A 245 -6.90 -14.41 -12.44
N PHE A 246 -7.60 -14.13 -11.33
CA PHE A 246 -8.22 -12.83 -11.07
C PHE A 246 -7.24 -11.95 -10.31
N GLY A 247 -6.57 -11.06 -11.02
CA GLY A 247 -5.53 -10.17 -10.48
C GLY A 247 -6.03 -8.82 -9.97
N ALA A 248 -7.36 -8.63 -9.86
CA ALA A 248 -8.01 -7.38 -9.45
C ALA A 248 -9.42 -7.64 -8.90
N GLY A 249 -10.23 -6.58 -8.69
CA GLY A 249 -11.63 -6.66 -8.27
C GLY A 249 -12.55 -7.30 -9.32
N GLY A 250 -13.86 -7.39 -8.99
CA GLY A 250 -14.87 -8.00 -9.90
C GLY A 250 -14.90 -9.52 -9.88
N LEU A 251 -14.23 -10.16 -8.92
CA LEU A 251 -14.08 -11.61 -8.82
C LEU A 251 -15.41 -12.36 -8.80
N ASP A 252 -16.40 -11.86 -8.04
CA ASP A 252 -17.66 -12.59 -7.83
C ASP A 252 -18.40 -12.85 -9.16
N GLY A 253 -18.41 -11.85 -10.05
CA GLY A 253 -18.98 -12.02 -11.39
C GLY A 253 -18.22 -13.06 -12.23
N GLY A 254 -16.90 -13.05 -12.16
CA GLY A 254 -16.08 -14.03 -12.86
C GLY A 254 -16.28 -15.46 -12.36
N VAL A 255 -16.34 -15.65 -11.03
CA VAL A 255 -16.63 -16.94 -10.39
C VAL A 255 -18.01 -17.44 -10.79
N GLN A 256 -19.02 -16.55 -10.79
CA GLN A 256 -20.36 -16.91 -11.24
C GLN A 256 -20.35 -17.43 -12.69
N ALA A 257 -19.66 -16.76 -13.60
CA ALA A 257 -19.54 -17.21 -15.00
C ALA A 257 -18.88 -18.60 -15.11
N VAL A 258 -17.83 -18.87 -14.32
CA VAL A 258 -17.18 -20.20 -14.28
C VAL A 258 -18.16 -21.26 -13.82
N LEU A 259 -18.87 -21.04 -12.71
CA LEU A 259 -19.84 -22.00 -12.16
C LEU A 259 -20.98 -22.30 -13.13
N GLU A 260 -21.54 -21.28 -13.79
CA GLU A 260 -22.62 -21.43 -14.77
C GLU A 260 -22.14 -22.11 -16.06
N SER A 261 -20.87 -22.00 -16.43
CA SER A 261 -20.32 -22.70 -17.60
C SER A 261 -20.25 -24.21 -17.46
N GLY A 262 -20.29 -24.73 -16.23
CA GLY A 262 -20.12 -26.14 -15.92
C GLY A 262 -18.75 -26.73 -16.28
N LYS A 263 -17.76 -25.88 -16.62
CA LYS A 263 -16.40 -26.29 -16.96
C LYS A 263 -15.54 -26.47 -15.70
N ASP A 264 -14.64 -27.43 -15.74
CA ASP A 264 -13.65 -27.64 -14.67
C ASP A 264 -12.47 -26.68 -14.89
N VAL A 265 -12.50 -25.56 -14.17
CA VAL A 265 -11.51 -24.46 -14.28
C VAL A 265 -10.98 -24.13 -12.90
N GLN A 266 -9.67 -24.22 -12.72
CA GLN A 266 -9.01 -23.80 -11.47
C GLN A 266 -9.05 -22.27 -11.33
N ILE A 267 -9.21 -21.76 -10.11
CA ILE A 267 -9.27 -20.32 -9.86
C ILE A 267 -8.24 -19.94 -8.82
N ILE A 268 -7.44 -18.93 -9.14
CA ILE A 268 -6.60 -18.20 -8.18
C ILE A 268 -6.95 -16.72 -8.21
N SER A 269 -6.81 -16.06 -7.08
CA SER A 269 -7.19 -14.65 -6.95
C SER A 269 -6.17 -13.83 -6.19
N VAL A 270 -6.49 -12.56 -6.01
CA VAL A 270 -5.79 -11.65 -5.11
C VAL A 270 -6.72 -11.19 -4.00
N ASP A 271 -6.11 -10.63 -2.96
CA ASP A 271 -6.77 -10.05 -1.81
C ASP A 271 -7.48 -11.04 -0.88
N GLU A 272 -8.05 -10.54 0.21
CA GLU A 272 -8.70 -11.35 1.26
C GLU A 272 -10.00 -10.66 1.69
N THR A 273 -10.91 -10.47 0.71
CA THR A 273 -12.25 -9.95 1.01
C THR A 273 -13.11 -11.02 1.67
N GLU A 274 -14.28 -10.65 2.23
CA GLU A 274 -15.20 -11.61 2.82
C GLU A 274 -15.69 -12.66 1.79
N SER A 275 -15.88 -12.24 0.54
CA SER A 275 -16.25 -13.14 -0.55
C SER A 275 -15.13 -14.15 -0.85
N VAL A 276 -13.87 -13.67 -0.99
CA VAL A 276 -12.70 -14.52 -1.21
C VAL A 276 -12.54 -15.55 -0.09
N ARG A 277 -12.75 -15.18 1.17
CA ARG A 277 -12.68 -16.11 2.30
C ARG A 277 -13.68 -17.25 2.17
N LYS A 278 -14.93 -16.92 1.82
CA LYS A 278 -15.98 -17.93 1.61
C LYS A 278 -15.62 -18.87 0.45
N LEU A 279 -15.20 -18.31 -0.69
CA LEU A 279 -14.83 -19.08 -1.88
C LEU A 279 -13.60 -19.99 -1.66
N LEU A 280 -12.66 -19.59 -0.80
CA LEU A 280 -11.55 -20.46 -0.37
C LEU A 280 -12.02 -21.57 0.57
N GLN A 281 -12.91 -21.25 1.52
CA GLN A 281 -13.42 -22.22 2.50
C GLN A 281 -14.24 -23.31 1.86
N ASP A 282 -15.05 -23.01 0.85
CA ASP A 282 -15.85 -23.99 0.11
C ASP A 282 -15.07 -24.69 -1.01
N GLY A 283 -13.86 -24.21 -1.35
CA GLY A 283 -12.97 -24.80 -2.34
C GLY A 283 -13.21 -24.34 -3.77
N THR A 284 -14.04 -23.33 -4.00
CA THR A 284 -14.26 -22.73 -5.33
C THR A 284 -13.00 -22.05 -5.85
N ILE A 285 -12.23 -21.40 -4.96
CA ILE A 285 -10.92 -20.81 -5.26
C ILE A 285 -9.84 -21.68 -4.62
N ALA A 286 -8.78 -22.00 -5.37
CA ALA A 286 -7.67 -22.81 -4.90
C ALA A 286 -6.74 -22.03 -3.96
N ALA A 287 -6.46 -20.76 -4.28
CA ALA A 287 -5.57 -19.90 -3.53
C ALA A 287 -5.84 -18.42 -3.80
N THR A 288 -5.42 -17.55 -2.88
CA THR A 288 -5.31 -16.10 -3.11
C THR A 288 -3.97 -15.56 -2.64
N VAL A 289 -3.50 -14.48 -3.27
CA VAL A 289 -2.30 -13.74 -2.86
C VAL A 289 -2.72 -12.43 -2.23
N THR A 290 -2.53 -12.29 -0.92
CA THR A 290 -2.90 -11.09 -0.17
C THR A 290 -1.75 -10.08 -0.10
N GLN A 291 -2.06 -8.83 0.20
CA GLN A 291 -1.09 -7.73 0.20
C GLN A 291 -1.13 -6.88 1.48
N GLN A 292 -1.72 -7.37 2.55
CA GLN A 292 -1.79 -6.73 3.87
C GLN A 292 -2.38 -5.30 3.83
N PRO A 293 -3.63 -5.09 3.39
CA PRO A 293 -4.23 -3.77 3.22
C PRO A 293 -4.25 -2.94 4.52
N TYR A 294 -4.52 -3.56 5.67
CA TYR A 294 -4.44 -2.89 6.97
C TYR A 294 -3.07 -2.24 7.21
N MET A 295 -1.99 -2.96 6.89
CA MET A 295 -0.64 -2.45 7.07
C MET A 295 -0.32 -1.30 6.11
N GLN A 296 -0.89 -1.27 4.92
CA GLN A 296 -0.72 -0.15 3.99
C GLN A 296 -1.28 1.14 4.59
N GLY A 297 -2.48 1.09 5.17
CA GLY A 297 -3.08 2.23 5.86
C GLY A 297 -2.32 2.64 7.13
N ASP A 298 -1.99 1.68 7.99
CA ASP A 298 -1.28 1.93 9.26
C ASP A 298 0.11 2.55 9.04
N LEU A 299 0.90 1.98 8.11
CA LEU A 299 2.26 2.41 7.85
C LEU A 299 2.33 3.78 7.18
N SER A 300 1.43 4.10 6.26
CA SER A 300 1.42 5.39 5.56
C SER A 300 1.27 6.54 6.54
N VAL A 301 0.32 6.45 7.47
CA VAL A 301 0.11 7.45 8.52
C VAL A 301 1.29 7.47 9.50
N ARG A 302 1.80 6.29 9.89
CA ARG A 302 2.92 6.19 10.84
C ARG A 302 4.19 6.83 10.30
N ILE A 303 4.58 6.53 9.07
CA ILE A 303 5.80 7.06 8.44
C ILE A 303 5.73 8.58 8.37
N LEU A 304 4.60 9.11 7.91
CA LEU A 304 4.40 10.54 7.77
C LEU A 304 4.44 11.25 9.13
N TYR A 305 3.73 10.70 10.14
CA TYR A 305 3.78 11.22 11.50
C TYR A 305 5.20 11.17 12.10
N GLU A 306 5.92 10.06 11.98
CA GLU A 306 7.30 9.93 12.49
C GLU A 306 8.23 10.95 11.84
N TYR A 307 8.05 11.24 10.56
CA TYR A 307 8.83 12.26 9.88
C TYR A 307 8.46 13.67 10.35
N LEU A 308 7.20 14.01 10.44
CA LEU A 308 6.73 15.33 10.87
C LEU A 308 7.13 15.63 12.33
N ALA A 309 6.88 14.68 13.22
CA ALA A 309 7.14 14.80 14.65
C ALA A 309 8.64 14.72 15.00
N ASN A 310 9.40 13.89 14.30
CA ASN A 310 10.76 13.51 14.71
C ASN A 310 11.82 13.68 13.62
N LYS A 311 11.45 14.13 12.42
CA LYS A 311 12.31 14.16 11.22
C LYS A 311 12.94 12.80 10.89
N LYS A 312 12.31 11.71 11.35
CA LYS A 312 12.77 10.35 11.12
C LYS A 312 12.31 9.88 9.75
N LYS A 313 13.25 9.73 8.83
CA LYS A 313 13.00 9.14 7.52
C LYS A 313 12.83 7.62 7.61
N PRO A 314 12.04 7.00 6.73
CA PRO A 314 11.98 5.55 6.62
C PRO A 314 13.36 5.00 6.20
N LYS A 315 13.66 3.75 6.58
CA LYS A 315 14.94 3.10 6.23
C LYS A 315 15.10 2.90 4.72
N LYS A 316 13.99 2.73 4.01
CA LYS A 316 13.93 2.59 2.55
C LYS A 316 12.76 3.42 2.03
N PRO A 317 12.88 4.03 0.84
CA PRO A 317 11.78 4.78 0.23
C PRO A 317 10.65 3.86 -0.26
N MET A 318 10.94 2.60 -0.56
CA MET A 318 9.96 1.56 -0.91
C MET A 318 9.69 0.69 0.33
N CYS A 319 8.52 0.87 0.94
CA CYS A 319 8.08 0.14 2.13
C CYS A 319 7.06 -0.93 1.71
N PHE A 320 7.57 -2.05 1.17
CA PHE A 320 6.70 -3.13 0.72
C PHE A 320 6.03 -3.86 1.88
N THR A 321 4.73 -4.05 1.77
CA THR A 321 3.96 -5.01 2.57
C THR A 321 4.17 -6.42 2.02
N ALA A 322 3.96 -7.45 2.85
CA ALA A 322 4.17 -8.82 2.42
C ALA A 322 3.10 -9.29 1.43
N ASN A 323 3.52 -10.02 0.42
CA ASN A 323 2.64 -10.84 -0.39
C ASN A 323 2.53 -12.22 0.29
N GLU A 324 1.35 -12.59 0.74
CA GLU A 324 1.11 -13.84 1.47
C GLU A 324 0.14 -14.74 0.70
N VAL A 325 0.51 -16.01 0.54
CA VAL A 325 -0.41 -17.01 -0.03
C VAL A 325 -1.37 -17.49 1.03
N LYS A 326 -2.66 -17.39 0.74
CA LYS A 326 -3.74 -17.95 1.55
C LYS A 326 -4.41 -19.10 0.82
N LEU A 327 -4.63 -20.15 1.59
CA LEU A 327 -5.31 -21.37 1.21
C LEU A 327 -6.46 -21.62 2.19
N ARG A 328 -7.28 -22.65 1.94
CA ARG A 328 -8.45 -22.99 2.75
C ARG A 328 -8.21 -23.01 4.27
N HIS A 329 -7.03 -23.43 4.73
CA HIS A 329 -6.77 -23.68 6.15
C HIS A 329 -5.87 -22.62 6.84
N ASN A 330 -5.48 -21.56 6.12
CA ASN A 330 -4.69 -20.45 6.70
C ASN A 330 -5.30 -19.05 6.44
N ILE A 331 -6.60 -19.03 6.07
CA ILE A 331 -7.38 -17.82 5.85
C ILE A 331 -8.17 -17.41 7.08
#